data_9dec87b388a8bcc874cfae6f21830d77
#
_entry.id   9dec87b388a8bcc874cfae6f21830d77
#
_cell.length_a   1.000
_cell.length_b   1.000
_cell.length_c   1.000
_cell.angle_alpha   90.00
_cell.angle_beta   90.00
_cell.angle_gamma   90.00
#
_symmetry.space_group_name_H-M   'P 1'
#
loop_
_entity.id
_entity.type
_entity.pdbx_description
1 polymer ?
#
loop_
_entity_poly.entity_id
_entity_poly.type
_entity_poly.pdbx_seq_one_letter_code
_entity_poly.pdbx_strand_id
1 'polypeptide(L)'
;VSRKAVERALKKFKGEVEQVPPMHSAIKMNGVPLYKLARKGITVEREPRLVTLYQICLVEFVNSELELEISCSKGTYIRTIADDLGQELGCGAHVIELRRTQAGVFTEKDSISSEELALEKENRGLDKIDQFLIPMDRAIQDLPEVNLPSITASHVKNGQAVLVRHLPKNGLVRMYEDEQFIGIGSIDDDGKVAPKRLIIN
;
A
#
# COMPACT_ATOMS: atom_id res chain seq x y z
N VAL A 1 -19.88 -1.03 -27.30
CA VAL A 1 -18.86 -0.01 -26.94
C VAL A 1 -17.70 -0.12 -27.92
N SER A 2 -17.11 1.00 -28.35
CA SER A 2 -15.93 1.00 -29.23
C SER A 2 -14.65 1.28 -28.44
N ARG A 3 -13.50 0.79 -28.93
CA ARG A 3 -12.19 1.09 -28.33
C ARG A 3 -11.95 2.58 -28.13
N LYS A 4 -12.31 3.41 -29.13
CA LYS A 4 -12.20 4.87 -29.04
C LYS A 4 -13.07 5.48 -27.92
N ALA A 5 -14.26 4.90 -27.66
CA ALA A 5 -15.12 5.35 -26.56
C ALA A 5 -14.49 5.02 -25.22
N VAL A 6 -13.92 3.82 -25.06
CA VAL A 6 -13.17 3.41 -23.84
C VAL A 6 -11.99 4.33 -23.59
N GLU A 7 -11.12 4.53 -24.59
CA GLU A 7 -9.94 5.41 -24.47
C GLU A 7 -10.32 6.86 -24.10
N ARG A 8 -11.46 7.34 -24.58
CA ARG A 8 -11.99 8.68 -24.22
C ARG A 8 -12.47 8.70 -22.77
N ALA A 9 -13.21 7.68 -22.35
CA ALA A 9 -13.70 7.58 -20.97
C ALA A 9 -12.53 7.48 -19.98
N LEU A 10 -11.54 6.66 -20.26
CA LEU A 10 -10.36 6.49 -19.38
C LEU A 10 -9.61 7.79 -19.08
N LYS A 11 -9.63 8.76 -20.00
CA LYS A 11 -8.98 10.08 -19.76
C LYS A 11 -9.60 10.84 -18.59
N LYS A 12 -10.88 10.59 -18.28
CA LYS A 12 -11.58 11.24 -17.16
C LYS A 12 -11.17 10.69 -15.80
N PHE A 13 -10.58 9.49 -15.77
CA PHE A 13 -10.17 8.82 -14.54
C PHE A 13 -8.74 9.15 -14.11
N LYS A 14 -7.95 9.83 -14.96
CA LYS A 14 -6.56 10.17 -14.64
C LYS A 14 -6.49 11.38 -13.70
N GLY A 15 -5.70 11.28 -12.64
CA GLY A 15 -5.49 12.34 -11.65
C GLY A 15 -6.28 12.09 -10.37
N GLU A 16 -6.66 13.15 -9.69
CA GLU A 16 -7.48 13.07 -8.48
C GLU A 16 -8.94 12.84 -8.86
N VAL A 17 -9.54 11.82 -8.29
CA VAL A 17 -10.94 11.46 -8.48
C VAL A 17 -11.62 11.21 -7.13
N GLU A 18 -12.87 11.61 -7.02
CA GLU A 18 -13.70 11.23 -5.89
C GLU A 18 -14.25 9.81 -6.11
N GLN A 19 -14.09 8.97 -5.10
CA GLN A 19 -14.57 7.59 -5.15
C GLN A 19 -15.41 7.28 -3.91
N VAL A 20 -16.64 6.81 -4.10
CA VAL A 20 -17.46 6.28 -3.02
C VAL A 20 -17.00 4.84 -2.74
N PRO A 21 -16.48 4.55 -1.54
CA PRO A 21 -16.03 3.19 -1.22
C PRO A 21 -17.17 2.18 -1.35
N PRO A 22 -16.91 0.96 -1.86
CA PRO A 22 -17.97 -0.05 -2.00
C PRO A 22 -18.42 -0.57 -0.64
N MET A 23 -19.67 -1.03 -0.54
CA MET A 23 -20.18 -1.67 0.67
C MET A 23 -19.37 -2.91 1.07
N HIS A 24 -18.85 -3.65 0.11
CA HIS A 24 -17.94 -4.76 0.34
C HIS A 24 -16.48 -4.28 0.56
N SER A 25 -16.29 -3.51 1.64
CA SER A 25 -14.97 -2.99 2.05
C SER A 25 -14.71 -3.23 3.54
N ALA A 26 -13.45 -3.13 3.95
CA ALA A 26 -13.03 -3.23 5.34
C ALA A 26 -13.16 -1.89 6.11
N ILE A 27 -13.64 -0.84 5.48
CA ILE A 27 -13.90 0.45 6.12
C ILE A 27 -14.92 0.23 7.24
N LYS A 28 -14.66 0.83 8.40
CA LYS A 28 -15.54 0.73 9.55
C LYS A 28 -16.45 1.96 9.66
N MET A 29 -17.73 1.72 9.91
CA MET A 29 -18.70 2.70 10.33
C MET A 29 -19.19 2.32 11.72
N ASN A 30 -19.08 3.22 12.69
CA ASN A 30 -19.42 2.95 14.10
C ASN A 30 -18.77 1.65 14.64
N GLY A 31 -17.50 1.43 14.28
CA GLY A 31 -16.75 0.24 14.69
C GLY A 31 -17.03 -1.05 13.90
N VAL A 32 -18.07 -1.05 13.04
CA VAL A 32 -18.47 -2.23 12.26
C VAL A 32 -17.97 -2.11 10.81
N PRO A 33 -17.22 -3.10 10.26
CA PRO A 33 -16.81 -3.11 8.87
C PRO A 33 -18.01 -3.12 7.92
N LEU A 34 -17.96 -2.33 6.84
CA LEU A 34 -19.04 -2.21 5.86
C LEU A 34 -19.42 -3.56 5.23
N TYR A 35 -18.44 -4.42 4.95
CA TYR A 35 -18.74 -5.74 4.37
C TYR A 35 -19.63 -6.61 5.27
N LYS A 36 -19.58 -6.43 6.61
CA LYS A 36 -20.46 -7.14 7.53
C LYS A 36 -21.91 -6.63 7.44
N LEU A 37 -22.09 -5.34 7.21
CA LEU A 37 -23.41 -4.74 6.95
C LEU A 37 -23.95 -5.20 5.59
N ALA A 38 -23.10 -5.16 4.56
CA ALA A 38 -23.47 -5.63 3.22
C ALA A 38 -23.97 -7.08 3.20
N ARG A 39 -23.30 -7.99 3.94
CA ARG A 39 -23.73 -9.40 4.08
C ARG A 39 -25.08 -9.57 4.77
N LYS A 40 -25.52 -8.56 5.54
CA LYS A 40 -26.86 -8.53 6.17
C LYS A 40 -27.90 -7.82 5.30
N GLY A 41 -27.55 -7.43 4.06
CA GLY A 41 -28.41 -6.68 3.17
C GLY A 41 -28.60 -5.19 3.57
N ILE A 42 -27.79 -4.71 4.53
CA ILE A 42 -27.86 -3.32 5.00
C ILE A 42 -26.93 -2.47 4.14
N THR A 43 -27.50 -1.47 3.49
CA THR A 43 -26.73 -0.43 2.79
C THR A 43 -26.71 0.83 3.63
N VAL A 44 -25.54 1.45 3.73
CA VAL A 44 -25.36 2.73 4.44
C VAL A 44 -24.77 3.77 3.52
N GLU A 45 -25.05 5.03 3.78
CA GLU A 45 -24.43 6.13 3.09
C GLU A 45 -22.93 6.17 3.39
N ARG A 46 -22.13 6.43 2.38
CA ARG A 46 -20.67 6.48 2.46
C ARG A 46 -20.18 7.77 1.82
N GLU A 47 -19.32 8.45 2.55
CA GLU A 47 -18.73 9.68 2.03
C GLU A 47 -17.70 9.37 0.94
N PRO A 48 -17.68 10.16 -0.14
CA PRO A 48 -16.63 10.09 -1.15
C PRO A 48 -15.26 10.33 -0.53
N ARG A 49 -14.23 9.72 -1.12
CA ARG A 49 -12.84 9.93 -0.74
C ARG A 49 -12.02 10.25 -1.96
N LEU A 50 -11.13 11.21 -1.84
CA LEU A 50 -10.16 11.50 -2.88
C LEU A 50 -9.15 10.36 -2.99
N VAL A 51 -9.00 9.85 -4.20
CA VAL A 51 -7.97 8.89 -4.60
C VAL A 51 -7.27 9.42 -5.83
N THR A 52 -6.03 9.02 -6.04
CA THR A 52 -5.27 9.45 -7.22
C THR A 52 -5.00 8.27 -8.12
N LEU A 53 -5.39 8.37 -9.38
CA LEU A 53 -4.97 7.47 -10.43
C LEU A 53 -3.78 8.08 -11.16
N TYR A 54 -2.58 7.58 -10.85
CA TYR A 54 -1.34 8.05 -11.48
C TYR A 54 -1.30 7.68 -12.96
N GLN A 55 -1.74 6.47 -13.26
CA GLN A 55 -1.81 5.93 -14.62
C GLN A 55 -3.00 4.99 -14.76
N ILE A 56 -3.65 5.05 -15.91
CA ILE A 56 -4.66 4.09 -16.35
C ILE A 56 -4.49 3.88 -17.86
N CYS A 57 -4.18 2.65 -18.25
CA CYS A 57 -3.90 2.28 -19.64
C CYS A 57 -4.78 1.12 -20.06
N LEU A 58 -5.35 1.21 -21.26
CA LEU A 58 -6.01 0.10 -21.93
C LEU A 58 -4.94 -0.78 -22.58
N VAL A 59 -4.74 -1.97 -22.02
CA VAL A 59 -3.84 -2.98 -22.56
C VAL A 59 -4.51 -3.70 -23.73
N GLU A 60 -5.69 -4.28 -23.45
CA GLU A 60 -6.43 -5.03 -24.43
C GLU A 60 -7.93 -4.72 -24.37
N PHE A 61 -8.60 -4.85 -25.52
CA PHE A 61 -10.06 -4.79 -25.64
C PHE A 61 -10.52 -5.80 -26.67
N VAL A 62 -11.09 -6.89 -26.20
CA VAL A 62 -11.60 -7.98 -27.03
C VAL A 62 -13.04 -8.26 -26.65
N ASN A 63 -13.93 -8.23 -27.63
CA ASN A 63 -15.37 -8.42 -27.44
C ASN A 63 -15.94 -7.41 -26.42
N SER A 64 -16.25 -7.87 -25.21
CA SER A 64 -16.77 -7.06 -24.11
C SER A 64 -15.82 -7.00 -22.91
N GLU A 65 -14.61 -7.50 -23.05
CA GLU A 65 -13.60 -7.57 -21.98
C GLU A 65 -12.53 -6.52 -22.22
N LEU A 66 -12.18 -5.82 -21.12
CA LEU A 66 -11.13 -4.82 -21.07
C LEU A 66 -10.02 -5.30 -20.12
N GLU A 67 -8.78 -5.28 -20.59
CA GLU A 67 -7.62 -5.37 -19.74
C GLU A 67 -7.06 -3.97 -19.50
N LEU A 68 -6.98 -3.58 -18.23
CA LEU A 68 -6.49 -2.28 -17.80
C LEU A 68 -5.29 -2.43 -16.88
N GLU A 69 -4.23 -1.69 -17.15
CA GLU A 69 -3.14 -1.48 -16.20
C GLU A 69 -3.39 -0.17 -15.45
N ILE A 70 -3.43 -0.25 -14.11
CA ILE A 70 -3.79 0.88 -13.25
C ILE A 70 -2.72 1.09 -12.18
N SER A 71 -2.12 2.28 -12.14
CA SER A 71 -1.30 2.75 -11.02
C SER A 71 -2.08 3.80 -10.23
N CYS A 72 -2.24 3.57 -8.93
CA CYS A 72 -3.12 4.40 -8.10
C CYS A 72 -2.62 4.52 -6.65
N SER A 73 -3.15 5.51 -5.93
CA SER A 73 -2.89 5.70 -4.52
C SER A 73 -3.47 4.55 -3.67
N LYS A 74 -2.93 4.41 -2.46
CA LYS A 74 -3.50 3.49 -1.47
C LYS A 74 -4.96 3.82 -1.19
N GLY A 75 -5.76 2.78 -0.96
CA GLY A 75 -7.19 2.92 -0.64
C GLY A 75 -8.10 3.03 -1.86
N THR A 76 -7.56 3.06 -3.08
CA THR A 76 -8.33 3.01 -4.31
C THR A 76 -8.98 1.64 -4.51
N TYR A 77 -10.27 1.63 -4.79
CA TYR A 77 -11.05 0.43 -5.09
C TYR A 77 -11.18 0.23 -6.61
N ILE A 78 -10.45 -0.71 -7.15
CA ILE A 78 -10.48 -1.02 -8.59
C ILE A 78 -11.88 -1.46 -9.06
N ARG A 79 -12.64 -2.14 -8.18
CA ARG A 79 -14.02 -2.53 -8.46
C ARG A 79 -14.94 -1.31 -8.70
N THR A 80 -14.73 -0.23 -7.96
CA THR A 80 -15.47 1.00 -8.14
C THR A 80 -15.05 1.70 -9.44
N ILE A 81 -13.76 1.68 -9.80
CA ILE A 81 -13.30 2.20 -11.11
C ILE A 81 -13.97 1.45 -12.25
N ALA A 82 -14.09 0.12 -12.16
CA ALA A 82 -14.77 -0.66 -13.19
C ALA A 82 -16.24 -0.31 -13.31
N ASP A 83 -16.95 -0.16 -12.17
CA ASP A 83 -18.35 0.23 -12.12
C ASP A 83 -18.57 1.64 -12.73
N ASP A 84 -17.78 2.62 -12.27
CA ASP A 84 -17.83 4.00 -12.75
C ASP A 84 -17.52 4.11 -14.26
N LEU A 85 -16.54 3.35 -14.74
CA LEU A 85 -16.23 3.27 -16.16
C LEU A 85 -17.39 2.67 -16.96
N GLY A 86 -18.01 1.60 -16.41
CA GLY A 86 -19.17 0.98 -17.03
C GLY A 86 -20.37 1.93 -17.11
N GLN A 87 -20.58 2.75 -16.09
CA GLN A 87 -21.62 3.78 -16.08
C GLN A 87 -21.32 4.89 -17.09
N GLU A 88 -20.09 5.37 -17.16
CA GLU A 88 -19.65 6.37 -18.16
C GLU A 88 -19.83 5.86 -19.59
N LEU A 89 -19.63 4.55 -19.83
CA LEU A 89 -19.85 3.93 -21.12
C LEU A 89 -21.32 3.57 -21.39
N GLY A 90 -22.20 3.67 -20.41
CA GLY A 90 -23.62 3.38 -20.51
C GLY A 90 -23.99 1.89 -20.61
N CYS A 91 -23.05 0.98 -20.32
CA CYS A 91 -23.28 -0.47 -20.43
C CYS A 91 -23.10 -1.22 -19.12
N GLY A 92 -22.65 -0.54 -18.04
CA GLY A 92 -22.20 -1.20 -16.82
C GLY A 92 -20.88 -1.98 -17.01
N ALA A 93 -20.20 -2.27 -15.92
CA ALA A 93 -19.05 -3.17 -15.94
C ALA A 93 -18.80 -3.78 -14.55
N HIS A 94 -18.06 -4.87 -14.50
CA HIS A 94 -17.58 -5.49 -13.27
C HIS A 94 -16.21 -6.12 -13.50
N VAL A 95 -15.48 -6.31 -12.41
CA VAL A 95 -14.17 -6.97 -12.45
C VAL A 95 -14.37 -8.48 -12.53
N ILE A 96 -13.80 -9.11 -13.54
CA ILE A 96 -13.76 -10.57 -13.71
C ILE A 96 -12.45 -11.15 -13.18
N GLU A 97 -11.34 -10.42 -13.33
CA GLU A 97 -10.04 -10.80 -12.81
C GLU A 97 -9.32 -9.56 -12.26
N LEU A 98 -8.59 -9.71 -11.16
CA LEU A 98 -7.81 -8.65 -10.56
C LEU A 98 -6.48 -9.19 -10.06
N ARG A 99 -5.39 -8.71 -10.65
CA ARG A 99 -4.03 -9.04 -10.24
C ARG A 99 -3.31 -7.79 -9.72
N ARG A 100 -2.74 -7.90 -8.52
CA ARG A 100 -1.87 -6.86 -7.98
C ARG A 100 -0.43 -7.21 -8.31
N THR A 101 0.20 -6.41 -9.15
CA THR A 101 1.59 -6.59 -9.60
C THR A 101 2.59 -5.83 -8.75
N GLN A 102 2.11 -4.78 -8.01
CA GLN A 102 2.96 -3.97 -7.15
C GLN A 102 2.19 -3.45 -5.93
N ALA A 103 2.86 -3.34 -4.79
CA ALA A 103 2.37 -2.70 -3.57
C ALA A 103 3.52 -1.93 -2.90
N GLY A 104 3.51 -0.59 -3.04
CA GLY A 104 4.63 0.25 -2.62
C GLY A 104 5.91 -0.13 -3.36
N VAL A 105 6.95 -0.46 -2.63
CA VAL A 105 8.27 -0.86 -3.18
C VAL A 105 8.35 -2.33 -3.58
N PHE A 106 7.36 -3.13 -3.22
CA PHE A 106 7.32 -4.56 -3.51
C PHE A 106 6.64 -4.84 -4.83
N THR A 107 7.25 -5.71 -5.62
CA THR A 107 6.76 -6.16 -6.93
C THR A 107 6.51 -7.68 -6.90
N GLU A 108 5.94 -8.23 -7.96
CA GLU A 108 5.77 -9.68 -8.09
C GLU A 108 7.07 -10.47 -7.94
N LYS A 109 8.22 -9.87 -8.31
CA LYS A 109 9.54 -10.50 -8.17
C LYS A 109 9.96 -10.69 -6.71
N ASP A 110 9.37 -9.92 -5.81
CA ASP A 110 9.61 -10.02 -4.37
C ASP A 110 8.65 -11.03 -3.70
N SER A 111 7.78 -11.67 -4.47
CA SER A 111 6.75 -12.58 -3.98
C SER A 111 7.14 -14.03 -4.21
N ILE A 112 6.71 -14.89 -3.30
CA ILE A 112 6.77 -16.35 -3.44
C ILE A 112 5.34 -16.90 -3.31
N SER A 113 4.98 -17.89 -4.11
CA SER A 113 3.66 -18.53 -3.98
C SER A 113 3.57 -19.40 -2.72
N SER A 114 2.35 -19.62 -2.24
CA SER A 114 2.12 -20.51 -1.09
C SER A 114 2.56 -21.94 -1.36
N GLU A 115 2.42 -22.38 -2.61
CA GLU A 115 2.81 -23.71 -3.08
C GLU A 115 4.34 -23.85 -3.10
N GLU A 116 5.06 -22.86 -3.63
CA GLU A 116 6.52 -22.84 -3.62
C GLU A 116 7.07 -22.78 -2.20
N LEU A 117 6.47 -21.97 -1.32
CA LEU A 117 6.86 -21.87 0.07
C LEU A 117 6.67 -23.20 0.82
N ALA A 118 5.55 -23.89 0.57
CA ALA A 118 5.27 -25.21 1.14
C ALA A 118 6.28 -26.25 0.67
N LEU A 119 6.60 -26.26 -0.62
CA LEU A 119 7.57 -27.17 -1.22
C LEU A 119 9.00 -26.92 -0.67
N GLU A 120 9.42 -25.68 -0.52
CA GLU A 120 10.71 -25.35 0.08
C GLU A 120 10.79 -25.81 1.54
N LYS A 121 9.69 -25.65 2.29
CA LYS A 121 9.60 -26.17 3.68
C LYS A 121 9.77 -27.69 3.76
N GLU A 122 9.10 -28.43 2.87
CA GLU A 122 9.22 -29.89 2.82
C GLU A 122 10.59 -30.36 2.43
N ASN A 123 11.23 -29.70 1.44
CA ASN A 123 12.51 -30.12 0.89
C ASN A 123 13.71 -29.71 1.75
N ARG A 124 13.66 -28.54 2.42
CA ARG A 124 14.82 -27.91 3.04
C ARG A 124 14.64 -27.58 4.53
N GLY A 125 13.44 -27.77 5.08
CA GLY A 125 13.13 -27.49 6.48
C GLY A 125 12.84 -26.01 6.77
N LEU A 126 12.43 -25.74 8.02
CA LEU A 126 11.99 -24.39 8.44
C LEU A 126 13.11 -23.35 8.37
N ASP A 127 14.35 -23.73 8.69
CA ASP A 127 15.50 -22.80 8.72
C ASP A 127 15.79 -22.16 7.35
N LYS A 128 15.32 -22.79 6.27
CA LYS A 128 15.52 -22.26 4.92
C LYS A 128 14.40 -21.34 4.44
N ILE A 129 13.28 -21.30 5.16
CA ILE A 129 12.17 -20.39 4.84
C ILE A 129 12.58 -18.95 5.16
N ASP A 130 13.40 -18.72 6.16
CA ASP A 130 13.83 -17.40 6.59
C ASP A 130 14.57 -16.63 5.48
N GLN A 131 15.15 -17.33 4.50
CA GLN A 131 15.77 -16.69 3.34
C GLN A 131 14.77 -15.89 2.47
N PHE A 132 13.48 -16.17 2.56
CA PHE A 132 12.43 -15.43 1.85
C PHE A 132 11.92 -14.21 2.62
N LEU A 133 12.36 -14.04 3.87
CA LEU A 133 12.01 -12.86 4.65
C LEU A 133 12.74 -11.65 4.10
N ILE A 134 11.96 -10.62 3.81
CA ILE A 134 12.48 -9.33 3.38
C ILE A 134 12.62 -8.45 4.62
N PRO A 135 13.72 -7.71 4.79
CA PRO A 135 13.90 -6.78 5.91
C PRO A 135 12.71 -5.81 5.99
N MET A 136 12.17 -5.59 7.19
CA MET A 136 10.94 -4.80 7.38
C MET A 136 11.10 -3.33 7.02
N ASP A 137 12.30 -2.79 7.14
CA ASP A 137 12.65 -1.41 6.78
C ASP A 137 12.61 -1.16 5.27
N ARG A 138 12.64 -2.22 4.44
CA ARG A 138 12.42 -2.09 3.00
C ARG A 138 11.06 -1.50 2.67
N ALA A 139 10.04 -1.77 3.47
CA ALA A 139 8.70 -1.20 3.28
C ALA A 139 8.64 0.33 3.39
N ILE A 140 9.67 0.92 3.99
CA ILE A 140 9.78 2.36 4.27
C ILE A 140 11.12 2.91 3.76
N GLN A 141 11.73 2.29 2.75
CA GLN A 141 13.06 2.65 2.24
C GLN A 141 13.13 4.10 1.72
N ASP A 142 11.98 4.72 1.41
CA ASP A 142 11.92 6.12 0.98
C ASP A 142 12.20 7.11 2.13
N LEU A 143 12.15 6.66 3.39
CA LEU A 143 12.52 7.49 4.53
C LEU A 143 14.04 7.59 4.64
N PRO A 144 14.57 8.78 4.98
CA PRO A 144 16.00 8.95 5.23
C PRO A 144 16.51 8.02 6.33
N GLU A 145 17.74 7.59 6.20
CA GLU A 145 18.43 6.73 7.14
C GLU A 145 19.24 7.54 8.14
N VAL A 146 19.23 7.11 9.40
CA VAL A 146 20.01 7.70 10.50
C VAL A 146 20.69 6.59 11.27
N ASN A 147 22.01 6.55 11.20
CA ASN A 147 22.84 5.64 11.98
C ASN A 147 23.17 6.26 13.34
N LEU A 148 22.88 5.53 14.39
CA LEU A 148 23.08 5.93 15.78
C LEU A 148 24.23 5.11 16.41
N PRO A 149 25.26 5.75 16.99
CA PRO A 149 26.20 5.04 17.83
C PRO A 149 25.47 4.33 18.98
N SER A 150 25.99 3.19 19.45
CA SER A 150 25.33 2.33 20.45
C SER A 150 24.89 3.07 21.72
N ILE A 151 25.67 4.04 22.19
CA ILE A 151 25.30 4.87 23.36
C ILE A 151 24.05 5.69 23.03
N THR A 152 23.99 6.31 21.85
CA THR A 152 22.86 7.14 21.39
C THR A 152 21.65 6.26 21.13
N ALA A 153 21.83 5.10 20.52
CA ALA A 153 20.77 4.12 20.27
C ALA A 153 20.13 3.63 21.59
N SER A 154 20.95 3.43 22.65
CA SER A 154 20.44 3.08 23.98
C SER A 154 19.51 4.15 24.55
N HIS A 155 19.82 5.44 24.39
CA HIS A 155 18.93 6.53 24.80
C HIS A 155 17.61 6.51 24.04
N VAL A 156 17.68 6.30 22.70
CA VAL A 156 16.48 6.20 21.84
C VAL A 156 15.62 5.00 22.23
N LYS A 157 16.24 3.83 22.48
CA LYS A 157 15.54 2.63 22.96
C LYS A 157 14.79 2.85 24.29
N ASN A 158 15.30 3.77 25.12
CA ASN A 158 14.66 4.20 26.37
C ASN A 158 13.65 5.36 26.18
N GLY A 159 13.30 5.70 24.94
CA GLY A 159 12.29 6.73 24.64
C GLY A 159 12.81 8.16 24.61
N GLN A 160 14.12 8.38 24.72
CA GLN A 160 14.71 9.72 24.76
C GLN A 160 15.00 10.25 23.35
N ALA A 161 14.72 11.53 23.11
CA ALA A 161 15.14 12.22 21.91
C ALA A 161 16.63 12.52 21.95
N VAL A 162 17.31 12.34 20.83
CA VAL A 162 18.78 12.48 20.71
C VAL A 162 19.16 13.45 19.60
N LEU A 163 20.25 14.18 19.82
CA LEU A 163 20.81 15.05 18.80
C LEU A 163 21.67 14.21 17.85
N VAL A 164 21.38 14.33 16.56
CA VAL A 164 22.12 13.65 15.49
C VAL A 164 22.57 14.70 14.46
N ARG A 165 23.77 14.55 13.93
CA ARG A 165 24.29 15.45 12.90
C ARG A 165 23.72 15.09 11.53
N HIS A 166 23.60 16.10 10.66
CA HIS A 166 23.21 15.95 9.25
C HIS A 166 21.82 15.34 9.03
N LEU A 167 20.85 15.67 9.90
CA LEU A 167 19.47 15.29 9.73
C LEU A 167 18.76 16.10 8.63
N PRO A 168 17.73 15.56 8.00
CA PRO A 168 16.73 16.36 7.29
C PRO A 168 16.11 17.42 8.24
N LYS A 169 15.51 18.45 7.69
CA LYS A 169 14.93 19.54 8.52
C LYS A 169 13.75 19.07 9.39
N ASN A 170 12.98 18.12 8.90
CA ASN A 170 11.81 17.55 9.59
C ASN A 170 11.43 16.20 8.97
N GLY A 171 10.44 15.53 9.55
CA GLY A 171 9.86 14.32 9.01
C GLY A 171 10.25 13.04 9.74
N LEU A 172 9.92 11.92 9.12
CA LEU A 172 10.24 10.59 9.64
C LEU A 172 11.59 10.12 9.12
N VAL A 173 12.29 9.35 9.95
CA VAL A 173 13.59 8.73 9.61
C VAL A 173 13.61 7.27 10.03
N ARG A 174 14.37 6.45 9.31
CA ARG A 174 14.72 5.09 9.72
C ARG A 174 15.94 5.16 10.61
N MET A 175 15.86 4.54 11.78
CA MET A 175 16.96 4.54 12.74
C MET A 175 17.65 3.18 12.75
N TYR A 176 18.97 3.22 12.75
CA TYR A 176 19.81 2.03 12.82
C TYR A 176 20.82 2.16 13.96
N GLU A 177 21.14 1.05 14.60
CA GLU A 177 22.34 0.88 15.42
C GLU A 177 23.26 -0.04 14.64
N ASP A 178 24.40 0.48 14.23
CA ASP A 178 25.25 -0.14 13.23
C ASP A 178 24.45 -0.48 11.95
N GLU A 179 24.31 -1.75 11.59
CA GLU A 179 23.50 -2.21 10.45
C GLU A 179 22.09 -2.69 10.86
N GLN A 180 21.78 -2.68 12.16
CA GLN A 180 20.52 -3.17 12.66
C GLN A 180 19.43 -2.08 12.67
N PHE A 181 18.36 -2.31 11.95
CA PHE A 181 17.18 -1.43 12.00
C PHE A 181 16.53 -1.52 13.39
N ILE A 182 16.43 -0.38 14.08
CA ILE A 182 15.86 -0.28 15.43
C ILE A 182 14.51 0.43 15.48
N GLY A 183 14.06 1.01 14.37
CA GLY A 183 12.74 1.63 14.31
C GLY A 183 12.66 2.92 13.54
N ILE A 184 11.53 3.60 13.72
CA ILE A 184 11.21 4.89 13.08
C ILE A 184 11.31 5.99 14.13
N GLY A 185 12.06 7.04 13.80
CA GLY A 185 12.10 8.29 14.53
C GLY A 185 11.35 9.41 13.81
N SER A 186 11.06 10.46 14.54
CA SER A 186 10.63 11.74 14.00
C SER A 186 11.58 12.84 14.43
N ILE A 187 11.87 13.76 13.52
CA ILE A 187 12.68 14.93 13.84
C ILE A 187 11.77 15.95 14.49
N ASP A 188 12.12 16.40 15.69
CA ASP A 188 11.40 17.43 16.43
C ASP A 188 11.85 18.85 16.03
N ASP A 189 11.18 19.85 16.59
CA ASP A 189 11.47 21.28 16.30
C ASP A 189 12.85 21.71 16.79
N ASP A 190 13.44 20.99 17.75
CA ASP A 190 14.80 21.23 18.27
C ASP A 190 15.88 20.57 17.39
N GLY A 191 15.49 19.87 16.32
CA GLY A 191 16.39 19.13 15.43
C GLY A 191 16.94 17.84 16.06
N LYS A 192 16.23 17.25 17.03
CA LYS A 192 16.54 15.94 17.62
C LYS A 192 15.70 14.86 16.99
N VAL A 193 16.20 13.63 17.00
CA VAL A 193 15.45 12.44 16.61
C VAL A 193 14.76 11.87 17.83
N ALA A 194 13.44 11.95 17.86
CA ALA A 194 12.60 11.33 18.88
C ALA A 194 12.07 9.97 18.37
N PRO A 195 12.11 8.90 19.18
CA PRO A 195 11.57 7.61 18.75
C PRO A 195 10.05 7.67 18.60
N LYS A 196 9.54 7.20 17.46
CA LYS A 196 8.10 7.13 17.17
C LYS A 196 7.58 5.71 17.17
N ARG A 197 8.38 4.78 16.70
CA ARG A 197 8.10 3.34 16.69
C ARG A 197 9.43 2.60 16.85
N LEU A 198 9.57 1.83 17.88
CA LEU A 198 10.76 1.01 18.12
C LEU A 198 10.43 -0.46 17.85
N ILE A 199 11.44 -1.19 17.39
CA ILE A 199 11.46 -2.65 17.36
C ILE A 199 12.07 -3.07 18.68
N ILE A 200 11.27 -3.70 19.52
CA ILE A 200 11.68 -4.29 20.78
C ILE A 200 11.91 -5.78 20.48
N ASN A 201 13.16 -6.20 20.52
CA ASN A 201 13.53 -7.61 20.50
C ASN A 201 13.46 -8.19 21.90
#